data_222efce0bc35a3a324be771490c1e373
#
_entry.id   222efce0bc35a3a324be771490c1e373
#
_cell.length_a   1.000
_cell.length_b   1.000
_cell.length_c   1.000
_cell.angle_alpha   90.00
_cell.angle_beta   90.00
_cell.angle_gamma   90.00
#
_symmetry.space_group_name_H-M   'P 1'
#
loop_
_entity.id
_entity.type
_entity.pdbx_description
1 polymer ?
#
loop_
_entity_poly.entity_id
_entity_poly.type
_entity_poly.pdbx_seq_one_letter_code
_entity_poly.pdbx_strand_id
1 'polypeptide(L)'
;MSIIPRKSHDIKTKFHAVKSYRNNHYSVDYICNKYHISKASLMRWNKQFDGTKESLKEKSRRPKTPHPNSHTQAEITKILNLIKRNPNIGLTELYTKLRHSIAYTRHYASLYRLLVRLGFFMNRTCIKKQYKPKKYHTPELLGEKMQLDVKFVPRECNANLGDDYKYYQYTIIDEASRERFIYAYKEHSSYSTVDFLYRSIAYFGYVPRTIQTDNGFEFCHFKETDKIHPFDIACKDLGIIHKTIKPRTPRHNGKVERSHRNDNNRFYKFLKFYDFDDLQKQMKSYLKRSNNIGMTPLKYKTPIEVRKELITYNKTNFIASAFL
;
A
#
# COMPACT_ATOMS: atom_id res chain seq x y z
N MET A 1 0.76 -9.10 30.84
CA MET A 1 2.11 -9.04 31.43
C MET A 1 3.13 -9.13 30.31
N SER A 2 3.82 -8.04 29.99
CA SER A 2 4.88 -8.02 28.99
C SER A 2 6.12 -8.72 29.55
N ILE A 3 6.55 -9.80 28.92
CA ILE A 3 7.79 -10.50 29.29
C ILE A 3 8.95 -9.62 28.83
N ILE A 4 9.57 -8.91 29.80
CA ILE A 4 10.80 -8.17 29.55
C ILE A 4 11.91 -9.19 29.25
N PRO A 5 12.56 -9.14 28.07
CA PRO A 5 13.62 -10.09 27.76
C PRO A 5 14.78 -9.89 28.74
N ARG A 6 15.20 -10.97 29.42
CA ARG A 6 16.35 -10.97 30.33
C ARG A 6 17.60 -10.57 29.53
N LYS A 7 18.14 -9.37 29.78
CA LYS A 7 19.44 -8.96 29.23
C LYS A 7 20.52 -9.93 29.70
N SER A 8 21.26 -10.53 28.77
CA SER A 8 22.45 -11.32 29.13
C SER A 8 23.54 -10.35 29.64
N HIS A 9 24.19 -10.70 30.75
CA HIS A 9 25.27 -9.90 31.26
C HIS A 9 26.52 -10.05 30.38
N ASP A 10 27.22 -8.94 30.12
CA ASP A 10 28.48 -8.95 29.37
C ASP A 10 29.56 -9.81 30.08
N ILE A 11 30.46 -10.37 29.28
CA ILE A 11 31.55 -11.22 29.75
C ILE A 11 32.44 -10.50 30.76
N LYS A 12 32.66 -9.19 30.55
CA LYS A 12 33.43 -8.35 31.51
C LYS A 12 32.75 -8.29 32.87
N THR A 13 31.45 -8.09 32.90
CA THR A 13 30.65 -8.06 34.15
C THR A 13 30.72 -9.41 34.86
N LYS A 14 30.54 -10.53 34.14
CA LYS A 14 30.66 -11.89 34.68
C LYS A 14 32.04 -12.12 35.28
N PHE A 15 33.11 -11.73 34.59
CA PHE A 15 34.48 -11.88 35.03
C PHE A 15 34.78 -11.09 36.29
N HIS A 16 34.43 -9.81 36.33
CA HIS A 16 34.64 -8.97 37.51
C HIS A 16 33.83 -9.45 38.71
N ALA A 17 32.60 -9.86 38.54
CA ALA A 17 31.78 -10.39 39.62
C ALA A 17 32.38 -11.68 40.22
N VAL A 18 32.82 -12.61 39.40
CA VAL A 18 33.46 -13.87 39.86
C VAL A 18 34.83 -13.62 40.51
N LYS A 19 35.65 -12.71 39.92
CA LYS A 19 36.94 -12.33 40.51
C LYS A 19 36.78 -11.68 41.88
N SER A 20 35.80 -10.75 42.01
CA SER A 20 35.47 -10.12 43.29
C SER A 20 35.00 -11.13 44.34
N TYR A 21 34.28 -12.15 43.94
CA TYR A 21 33.84 -13.22 44.81
C TYR A 21 35.00 -14.10 45.28
N ARG A 22 35.91 -14.53 44.37
CA ARG A 22 37.07 -15.38 44.72
C ARG A 22 38.14 -14.69 45.56
N ASN A 23 38.23 -13.37 45.43
CA ASN A 23 39.18 -12.59 46.23
C ASN A 23 38.73 -12.38 47.69
N ASN A 24 37.56 -12.84 48.10
CA ASN A 24 36.98 -12.79 49.44
C ASN A 24 36.95 -11.41 50.12
N HIS A 25 37.09 -10.29 49.36
CA HIS A 25 37.05 -8.94 49.90
C HIS A 25 35.64 -8.38 50.11
N TYR A 26 34.62 -9.02 49.52
CA TYR A 26 33.24 -8.53 49.55
C TYR A 26 32.23 -9.63 49.83
N SER A 27 31.16 -9.28 50.56
CA SER A 27 30.06 -10.23 50.78
C SER A 27 29.32 -10.57 49.47
N VAL A 28 28.73 -11.73 49.44
CA VAL A 28 27.94 -12.20 48.29
C VAL A 28 26.83 -11.20 47.92
N ASP A 29 26.17 -10.67 48.95
CA ASP A 29 25.06 -9.71 48.75
C ASP A 29 25.55 -8.38 48.17
N TYR A 30 26.72 -7.88 48.62
CA TYR A 30 27.34 -6.71 48.04
C TYR A 30 27.64 -6.89 46.53
N ILE A 31 28.24 -8.04 46.18
CA ILE A 31 28.55 -8.36 44.76
C ILE A 31 27.28 -8.46 43.93
N CYS A 32 26.26 -9.13 44.46
CA CYS A 32 24.97 -9.27 43.77
C CYS A 32 24.32 -7.91 43.52
N ASN A 33 24.31 -7.02 44.49
CA ASN A 33 23.77 -5.68 44.38
C ASN A 33 24.60 -4.80 43.40
N LYS A 34 25.93 -4.83 43.52
CA LYS A 34 26.85 -4.05 42.70
C LYS A 34 26.72 -4.36 41.19
N TYR A 35 26.59 -5.64 40.86
CA TYR A 35 26.52 -6.09 39.47
C TYR A 35 25.08 -6.38 38.98
N HIS A 36 24.08 -6.13 39.82
CA HIS A 36 22.66 -6.40 39.55
C HIS A 36 22.41 -7.85 39.10
N ILE A 37 22.97 -8.81 39.81
CA ILE A 37 22.89 -10.25 39.49
C ILE A 37 22.29 -11.03 40.66
N SER A 38 21.69 -12.18 40.36
CA SER A 38 21.24 -13.08 41.43
C SER A 38 22.42 -13.91 41.99
N LYS A 39 22.33 -14.32 43.24
CA LYS A 39 23.26 -15.27 43.88
C LYS A 39 23.43 -16.54 43.05
N ALA A 40 22.34 -17.07 42.51
CA ALA A 40 22.39 -18.25 41.64
C ALA A 40 23.21 -18.04 40.35
N SER A 41 23.16 -16.83 39.77
CA SER A 41 23.97 -16.48 38.60
C SER A 41 25.44 -16.41 38.94
N LEU A 42 25.77 -15.75 40.04
CA LEU A 42 27.16 -15.65 40.54
C LEU A 42 27.76 -17.05 40.81
N MET A 43 27.04 -17.93 41.51
CA MET A 43 27.50 -19.31 41.80
C MET A 43 27.68 -20.14 40.51
N ARG A 44 26.78 -19.99 39.53
CA ARG A 44 26.90 -20.69 38.26
C ARG A 44 28.13 -20.23 37.50
N TRP A 45 28.39 -18.92 37.42
CA TRP A 45 29.58 -18.36 36.77
C TRP A 45 30.87 -18.76 37.51
N ASN A 46 30.86 -18.77 38.84
CA ASN A 46 32.01 -19.21 39.63
C ASN A 46 32.35 -20.70 39.39
N LYS A 47 31.30 -21.56 39.24
CA LYS A 47 31.49 -22.98 38.89
C LYS A 47 32.06 -23.16 37.47
N GLN A 48 31.72 -22.26 36.55
CA GLN A 48 32.17 -22.28 35.17
C GLN A 48 33.56 -21.70 34.96
N PHE A 49 34.02 -20.84 35.91
CA PHE A 49 35.23 -20.06 35.77
C PHE A 49 36.50 -20.87 36.03
N ASP A 50 37.36 -20.99 35.02
CA ASP A 50 38.64 -21.67 35.01
C ASP A 50 39.87 -20.73 35.23
N GLY A 51 39.63 -19.41 35.41
CA GLY A 51 40.66 -18.38 35.46
C GLY A 51 40.68 -17.46 34.26
N THR A 52 40.07 -17.85 33.16
CA THR A 52 40.04 -17.09 31.90
C THR A 52 38.67 -16.41 31.63
N LYS A 53 38.67 -15.35 30.88
CA LYS A 53 37.44 -14.66 30.47
C LYS A 53 36.64 -15.55 29.47
N GLU A 54 37.35 -16.39 28.72
CA GLU A 54 36.78 -17.27 27.70
C GLU A 54 35.85 -18.29 28.31
N SER A 55 36.16 -18.82 29.50
CA SER A 55 35.33 -19.78 30.24
C SER A 55 33.92 -19.26 30.53
N LEU A 56 33.73 -17.92 30.64
CA LEU A 56 32.46 -17.28 30.93
C LEU A 56 31.64 -16.91 29.70
N LYS A 57 32.14 -17.24 28.48
CA LYS A 57 31.35 -17.13 27.25
C LYS A 57 30.15 -18.07 27.27
N GLU A 58 29.02 -17.57 26.78
CA GLU A 58 27.84 -18.43 26.65
C GLU A 58 28.09 -19.50 25.57
N LYS A 59 27.91 -20.74 25.95
CA LYS A 59 27.97 -21.89 25.00
C LYS A 59 26.72 -21.86 24.12
N SER A 60 26.86 -22.17 22.85
CA SER A 60 25.73 -22.29 21.94
C SER A 60 24.70 -23.28 22.49
N ARG A 61 23.45 -22.87 22.58
CA ARG A 61 22.33 -23.77 22.98
C ARG A 61 21.80 -24.56 21.79
N ARG A 62 22.41 -24.43 20.60
CA ARG A 62 22.00 -25.16 19.42
C ARG A 62 22.23 -26.62 19.60
N PRO A 63 21.25 -27.51 19.27
CA PRO A 63 21.45 -28.96 19.28
C PRO A 63 22.69 -29.38 18.49
N LYS A 64 23.51 -30.24 19.03
CA LYS A 64 24.72 -30.75 18.36
C LYS A 64 24.39 -31.72 17.23
N THR A 65 23.28 -32.46 17.38
CA THR A 65 22.79 -33.39 16.37
C THR A 65 21.73 -32.72 15.48
N PRO A 66 21.75 -32.94 14.16
CA PRO A 66 20.69 -32.48 13.28
C PRO A 66 19.33 -33.04 13.70
N HIS A 67 18.28 -32.23 13.57
CA HIS A 67 16.91 -32.69 13.81
C HIS A 67 16.58 -33.87 12.86
N PRO A 68 15.88 -34.94 13.30
CA PRO A 68 15.54 -36.09 12.44
C PRO A 68 14.86 -35.71 11.13
N ASN A 69 14.05 -34.63 11.14
CA ASN A 69 13.39 -34.11 9.96
C ASN A 69 14.24 -33.10 9.17
N SER A 70 15.55 -32.95 9.45
CA SER A 70 16.42 -32.10 8.61
C SER A 70 16.74 -32.80 7.28
N HIS A 71 17.01 -32.02 6.23
CA HIS A 71 17.43 -32.59 4.96
C HIS A 71 18.76 -33.34 5.12
N THR A 72 18.85 -34.52 4.51
CA THR A 72 20.10 -35.28 4.42
C THR A 72 21.03 -34.66 3.38
N GLN A 73 22.33 -34.93 3.50
CA GLN A 73 23.31 -34.42 2.52
C GLN A 73 23.02 -34.97 1.12
N ALA A 74 22.56 -36.20 1.01
CA ALA A 74 22.16 -36.79 -0.26
C ALA A 74 20.97 -36.07 -0.92
N GLU A 75 19.94 -35.72 -0.12
CA GLU A 75 18.81 -34.90 -0.62
C GLU A 75 19.26 -33.53 -1.08
N ILE A 76 20.12 -32.83 -0.31
CA ILE A 76 20.65 -31.50 -0.66
C ILE A 76 21.40 -31.58 -1.98
N THR A 77 22.28 -32.56 -2.16
CA THR A 77 23.03 -32.75 -3.40
C THR A 77 22.11 -32.97 -4.60
N LYS A 78 21.07 -33.79 -4.47
CA LYS A 78 20.07 -34.01 -5.53
C LYS A 78 19.31 -32.73 -5.87
N ILE A 79 18.90 -31.94 -4.85
CA ILE A 79 18.22 -30.63 -5.03
C ILE A 79 19.14 -29.68 -5.79
N LEU A 80 20.38 -29.53 -5.37
CA LEU A 80 21.35 -28.64 -6.01
C LEU A 80 21.67 -29.05 -7.46
N ASN A 81 21.79 -30.34 -7.74
CA ASN A 81 22.01 -30.83 -9.10
C ASN A 81 20.82 -30.53 -10.02
N LEU A 82 19.58 -30.66 -9.49
CA LEU A 82 18.39 -30.32 -10.26
C LEU A 82 18.33 -28.82 -10.57
N ILE A 83 18.71 -27.98 -9.62
CA ILE A 83 18.82 -26.52 -9.79
C ILE A 83 19.89 -26.14 -10.82
N LYS A 84 21.07 -26.77 -10.75
CA LYS A 84 22.17 -26.53 -11.72
C LYS A 84 21.74 -26.84 -13.15
N ARG A 85 20.97 -27.93 -13.35
CA ARG A 85 20.43 -28.29 -14.67
C ARG A 85 19.30 -27.35 -15.14
N ASN A 86 18.63 -26.66 -14.21
CA ASN A 86 17.50 -25.79 -14.48
C ASN A 86 17.67 -24.44 -13.74
N PRO A 87 18.56 -23.54 -14.16
CA PRO A 87 18.91 -22.33 -13.40
C PRO A 87 17.72 -21.39 -13.11
N ASN A 88 16.74 -21.38 -13.99
CA ASN A 88 15.55 -20.51 -13.90
C ASN A 88 14.34 -21.18 -13.29
N ILE A 89 14.48 -22.39 -12.72
CA ILE A 89 13.37 -23.16 -12.19
C ILE A 89 12.65 -22.42 -11.05
N GLY A 90 11.32 -22.35 -11.11
CA GLY A 90 10.49 -21.82 -10.04
C GLY A 90 10.44 -22.76 -8.83
N LEU A 91 10.17 -22.23 -7.63
CA LEU A 91 10.09 -23.04 -6.41
C LEU A 91 9.03 -24.13 -6.50
N THR A 92 7.85 -23.80 -7.03
CA THR A 92 6.75 -24.77 -7.21
C THR A 92 7.11 -25.86 -8.20
N GLU A 93 7.73 -25.50 -9.32
CA GLU A 93 8.18 -26.44 -10.33
C GLU A 93 9.30 -27.34 -9.78
N LEU A 94 10.25 -26.77 -9.05
CA LEU A 94 11.30 -27.52 -8.37
C LEU A 94 10.70 -28.55 -7.40
N TYR A 95 9.74 -28.12 -6.59
CA TYR A 95 9.07 -29.02 -5.63
C TYR A 95 8.35 -30.16 -6.35
N THR A 96 7.63 -29.89 -7.43
CA THR A 96 6.94 -30.89 -8.23
C THR A 96 7.94 -31.87 -8.85
N LYS A 97 9.01 -31.38 -9.48
CA LYS A 97 10.06 -32.25 -10.04
C LYS A 97 10.74 -33.15 -8.97
N LEU A 98 11.01 -32.60 -7.78
CA LEU A 98 11.58 -33.37 -6.68
C LEU A 98 10.64 -34.50 -6.19
N ARG A 99 9.34 -34.24 -6.12
CA ARG A 99 8.34 -35.26 -5.76
C ARG A 99 8.33 -36.39 -6.78
N HIS A 100 8.40 -36.09 -8.05
CA HIS A 100 8.36 -37.08 -9.11
C HIS A 100 9.69 -37.82 -9.33
N SER A 101 10.83 -37.10 -9.26
CA SER A 101 12.13 -37.67 -9.63
C SER A 101 12.86 -38.38 -8.49
N ILE A 102 12.62 -37.99 -7.23
CA ILE A 102 13.34 -38.57 -6.07
C ILE A 102 12.41 -38.94 -4.89
N ALA A 103 11.11 -39.02 -5.15
CA ALA A 103 10.08 -39.29 -4.12
C ALA A 103 10.22 -38.37 -2.91
N TYR A 104 10.42 -37.09 -3.12
CA TYR A 104 10.62 -36.11 -2.06
C TYR A 104 9.35 -35.95 -1.22
N THR A 105 9.41 -36.37 0.05
CA THR A 105 8.26 -36.46 0.96
C THR A 105 8.09 -35.23 1.86
N ARG A 106 9.09 -34.37 1.95
CA ARG A 106 9.06 -33.24 2.87
C ARG A 106 8.11 -32.15 2.40
N HIS A 107 7.56 -31.41 3.37
CA HIS A 107 6.64 -30.30 3.09
C HIS A 107 7.31 -29.17 2.29
N TYR A 108 6.54 -28.51 1.42
CA TYR A 108 6.96 -27.38 0.58
C TYR A 108 7.71 -26.27 1.35
N ALA A 109 7.22 -25.92 2.55
CA ALA A 109 7.89 -24.91 3.39
C ALA A 109 9.27 -25.36 3.91
N SER A 110 9.51 -26.67 4.02
CA SER A 110 10.83 -27.21 4.40
C SER A 110 11.84 -26.99 3.28
N LEU A 111 11.45 -27.24 2.02
CA LEU A 111 12.25 -26.95 0.86
C LEU A 111 12.56 -25.45 0.76
N TYR A 112 11.56 -24.60 0.92
CA TYR A 112 11.74 -23.14 0.91
C TYR A 112 12.79 -22.69 1.92
N ARG A 113 12.68 -23.13 3.19
CA ARG A 113 13.64 -22.79 4.25
C ARG A 113 15.06 -23.27 3.95
N LEU A 114 15.20 -24.48 3.36
CA LEU A 114 16.49 -24.97 2.90
C LEU A 114 17.08 -24.04 1.83
N LEU A 115 16.30 -23.69 0.82
CA LEU A 115 16.75 -22.85 -0.30
C LEU A 115 17.11 -21.43 0.13
N VAL A 116 16.37 -20.87 1.10
CA VAL A 116 16.74 -19.58 1.74
C VAL A 116 18.11 -19.68 2.42
N ARG A 117 18.34 -20.78 3.19
CA ARG A 117 19.62 -21.02 3.87
C ARG A 117 20.78 -21.19 2.89
N LEU A 118 20.54 -21.81 1.74
CA LEU A 118 21.51 -22.00 0.68
C LEU A 118 21.70 -20.76 -0.21
N GLY A 119 21.00 -19.63 0.07
CA GLY A 119 21.14 -18.40 -0.70
C GLY A 119 20.50 -18.45 -2.10
N PHE A 120 19.67 -19.45 -2.39
CA PHE A 120 19.09 -19.66 -3.71
C PHE A 120 18.33 -18.43 -4.27
N PHE A 121 17.73 -17.65 -3.38
CA PHE A 121 16.96 -16.46 -3.79
C PHE A 121 17.79 -15.18 -3.85
N MET A 122 19.01 -15.18 -3.31
CA MET A 122 19.85 -13.97 -3.23
C MET A 122 20.42 -13.54 -4.60
N ASN A 123 20.66 -14.49 -5.50
CA ASN A 123 21.23 -14.24 -6.81
C ASN A 123 20.19 -14.14 -7.96
N ARG A 124 18.91 -14.20 -7.64
CA ARG A 124 17.85 -13.89 -8.60
C ARG A 124 17.77 -12.38 -8.78
N THR A 125 18.68 -11.84 -9.57
CA THR A 125 18.50 -10.52 -10.17
C THR A 125 17.28 -10.58 -11.07
N CYS A 126 16.12 -10.33 -10.48
CA CYS A 126 14.97 -9.93 -11.26
C CYS A 126 15.40 -8.61 -11.91
N ILE A 127 15.77 -8.63 -13.20
CA ILE A 127 15.96 -7.43 -13.99
C ILE A 127 14.57 -6.81 -14.15
N LYS A 128 14.03 -6.27 -13.06
CA LYS A 128 12.93 -5.33 -13.15
C LYS A 128 13.56 -4.14 -13.86
N LYS A 129 13.18 -3.92 -15.13
CA LYS A 129 13.45 -2.63 -15.77
C LYS A 129 13.09 -1.58 -14.72
N GLN A 130 14.09 -0.87 -14.21
CA GLN A 130 13.86 0.21 -13.26
C GLN A 130 13.05 1.26 -13.99
N TYR A 131 11.73 1.20 -13.81
CA TYR A 131 10.87 2.25 -14.31
C TYR A 131 11.21 3.51 -13.51
N LYS A 132 11.90 4.45 -14.15
CA LYS A 132 12.08 5.80 -13.60
C LYS A 132 10.79 6.57 -13.92
N PRO A 133 9.92 6.82 -12.95
CA PRO A 133 8.70 7.58 -13.22
C PRO A 133 9.11 8.99 -13.66
N LYS A 134 8.58 9.45 -14.81
CA LYS A 134 8.65 10.86 -15.18
C LYS A 134 7.95 11.66 -14.08
N LYS A 135 8.56 12.76 -13.64
CA LYS A 135 7.91 13.67 -12.70
C LYS A 135 6.59 14.16 -13.32
N TYR A 136 5.49 13.90 -12.60
CA TYR A 136 4.19 14.43 -12.99
C TYR A 136 4.05 15.85 -12.46
N HIS A 137 3.80 16.80 -13.37
CA HIS A 137 3.52 18.18 -12.99
C HIS A 137 2.02 18.29 -12.65
N THR A 138 1.71 18.56 -11.38
CA THR A 138 0.34 18.82 -10.97
C THR A 138 -0.02 20.23 -11.37
N PRO A 139 -1.18 20.48 -12.04
CA PRO A 139 -1.67 21.81 -12.35
C PRO A 139 -1.76 22.70 -11.10
N GLU A 140 -1.49 23.98 -11.27
CA GLU A 140 -1.52 24.96 -10.18
C GLU A 140 -2.83 25.77 -10.15
N LEU A 141 -3.53 25.82 -11.29
CA LEU A 141 -4.77 26.58 -11.42
C LEU A 141 -6.00 25.68 -11.28
N LEU A 142 -7.07 26.23 -10.68
CA LEU A 142 -8.36 25.56 -10.61
C LEU A 142 -8.92 25.31 -12.01
N GLY A 143 -9.47 24.14 -12.24
CA GLY A 143 -10.08 23.77 -13.51
C GLY A 143 -9.10 23.58 -14.67
N GLU A 144 -7.80 23.78 -14.50
CA GLU A 144 -6.81 23.56 -15.56
C GLU A 144 -6.86 22.12 -16.04
N LYS A 145 -6.96 21.16 -15.12
CA LYS A 145 -7.14 19.74 -15.44
C LYS A 145 -7.94 19.01 -14.37
N MET A 146 -8.96 18.30 -14.80
CA MET A 146 -9.75 17.41 -13.97
C MET A 146 -9.63 15.96 -14.44
N GLN A 147 -9.78 15.01 -13.51
CA GLN A 147 -9.88 13.57 -13.81
C GLN A 147 -11.32 13.13 -13.53
N LEU A 148 -11.92 12.43 -14.50
CA LEU A 148 -13.27 11.87 -14.39
C LEU A 148 -13.19 10.35 -14.56
N ASP A 149 -13.94 9.63 -13.73
CA ASP A 149 -13.99 8.18 -13.75
C ASP A 149 -15.33 7.68 -13.17
N VAL A 150 -15.73 6.48 -13.56
CA VAL A 150 -16.96 5.83 -13.11
C VAL A 150 -16.63 4.54 -12.39
N LYS A 151 -17.36 4.26 -11.33
CA LYS A 151 -17.26 2.99 -10.61
C LYS A 151 -18.62 2.43 -10.24
N PHE A 152 -18.70 1.12 -10.07
CA PHE A 152 -19.89 0.48 -9.52
C PHE A 152 -20.05 0.80 -8.04
N VAL A 153 -21.29 1.07 -7.62
CA VAL A 153 -21.66 1.04 -6.22
C VAL A 153 -21.74 -0.42 -5.78
N PRO A 154 -21.07 -0.82 -4.69
CA PRO A 154 -21.10 -2.21 -4.24
C PRO A 154 -22.53 -2.68 -3.92
N ARG A 155 -22.93 -3.81 -4.48
CA ARG A 155 -24.30 -4.35 -4.30
C ARG A 155 -24.65 -4.65 -2.84
N GLU A 156 -23.67 -5.09 -2.08
CA GLU A 156 -23.81 -5.39 -0.64
C GLU A 156 -24.17 -4.17 0.22
N CYS A 157 -24.08 -2.96 -0.33
CA CYS A 157 -24.53 -1.73 0.33
C CYS A 157 -26.03 -1.51 0.20
N ASN A 158 -26.70 -2.15 -0.76
CA ASN A 158 -28.15 -2.08 -0.89
C ASN A 158 -28.82 -2.99 0.14
N ALA A 159 -29.63 -2.42 1.01
CA ALA A 159 -30.37 -3.15 2.04
C ALA A 159 -31.66 -3.78 1.48
N ASN A 160 -32.13 -3.34 0.32
CA ASN A 160 -33.29 -3.89 -0.36
C ASN A 160 -32.88 -5.10 -1.22
N LEU A 161 -33.02 -6.29 -0.68
CA LEU A 161 -32.63 -7.56 -1.34
C LEU A 161 -33.41 -7.89 -2.63
N GLY A 162 -34.55 -7.24 -2.86
CA GLY A 162 -35.35 -7.39 -4.08
C GLY A 162 -34.91 -6.46 -5.23
N ASP A 163 -34.02 -5.52 -4.97
CA ASP A 163 -33.54 -4.55 -5.95
C ASP A 163 -32.26 -5.06 -6.64
N ASP A 164 -32.40 -5.57 -7.84
CA ASP A 164 -31.25 -6.05 -8.67
C ASP A 164 -30.60 -4.93 -9.51
N TYR A 165 -30.97 -3.68 -9.28
CA TYR A 165 -30.40 -2.56 -10.00
C TYR A 165 -28.92 -2.36 -9.68
N LYS A 166 -28.16 -2.04 -10.73
CA LYS A 166 -26.77 -1.62 -10.64
C LYS A 166 -26.72 -0.10 -10.58
N TYR A 167 -26.09 0.43 -9.54
CA TYR A 167 -25.86 1.85 -9.41
C TYR A 167 -24.41 2.19 -9.73
N TYR A 168 -24.18 3.36 -10.29
CA TYR A 168 -22.88 3.81 -10.79
C TYR A 168 -22.54 5.14 -10.14
N GLN A 169 -21.38 5.21 -9.50
CA GLN A 169 -20.84 6.48 -8.99
C GLN A 169 -19.95 7.11 -10.05
N TYR A 170 -20.33 8.27 -10.52
CA TYR A 170 -19.49 9.16 -11.31
C TYR A 170 -18.69 10.05 -10.37
N THR A 171 -17.43 10.26 -10.67
CA THR A 171 -16.51 11.04 -9.85
C THR A 171 -15.66 11.93 -10.73
N ILE A 172 -15.64 13.21 -10.47
CA ILE A 172 -14.70 14.15 -11.07
C ILE A 172 -13.91 14.84 -9.96
N ILE A 173 -12.59 14.96 -10.15
CA ILE A 173 -11.67 15.57 -9.20
C ILE A 173 -10.82 16.64 -9.88
N ASP A 174 -10.79 17.85 -9.32
CA ASP A 174 -9.84 18.88 -9.72
C ASP A 174 -8.43 18.52 -9.26
N GLU A 175 -7.46 18.57 -10.17
CA GLU A 175 -6.11 18.13 -9.87
C GLU A 175 -5.32 19.11 -9.00
N ALA A 176 -5.63 20.40 -9.03
CA ALA A 176 -4.97 21.42 -8.24
C ALA A 176 -5.43 21.39 -6.78
N SER A 177 -6.73 21.53 -6.57
CA SER A 177 -7.34 21.59 -5.23
C SER A 177 -7.61 20.24 -4.60
N ARG A 178 -7.68 19.16 -5.38
CA ARG A 178 -8.18 17.85 -4.98
C ARG A 178 -9.65 17.84 -4.56
N GLU A 179 -10.36 18.95 -4.73
CA GLU A 179 -11.80 18.97 -4.54
C GLU A 179 -12.45 18.08 -5.59
N ARG A 180 -13.46 17.35 -5.17
CA ARG A 180 -14.18 16.42 -6.05
C ARG A 180 -15.68 16.60 -5.95
N PHE A 181 -16.35 16.20 -7.01
CA PHE A 181 -17.79 16.02 -7.06
C PHE A 181 -18.11 14.56 -7.37
N ILE A 182 -19.12 14.01 -6.70
CA ILE A 182 -19.61 12.63 -6.91
C ILE A 182 -21.14 12.66 -7.03
N TYR A 183 -21.66 11.80 -7.89
CA TYR A 183 -23.09 11.62 -8.07
C TYR A 183 -23.39 10.19 -8.52
N ALA A 184 -24.53 9.61 -8.07
CA ALA A 184 -24.93 8.28 -8.50
C ALA A 184 -25.92 8.33 -9.65
N TYR A 185 -25.83 7.31 -10.54
CA TYR A 185 -26.77 7.09 -11.62
C TYR A 185 -27.24 5.64 -11.62
N LYS A 186 -28.44 5.43 -12.16
CA LYS A 186 -29.01 4.09 -12.41
C LYS A 186 -28.48 3.49 -13.71
N GLU A 187 -27.87 4.30 -14.57
CA GLU A 187 -27.36 3.93 -15.88
C GLU A 187 -25.88 4.27 -16.02
N HIS A 188 -25.19 3.43 -16.77
CA HIS A 188 -23.83 3.65 -17.21
C HIS A 188 -23.84 3.98 -18.70
N SER A 189 -24.11 5.24 -19.02
CA SER A 189 -24.35 5.67 -20.40
C SER A 189 -23.65 7.01 -20.69
N SER A 190 -23.47 7.31 -21.99
CA SER A 190 -22.97 8.62 -22.43
C SER A 190 -23.90 9.77 -22.03
N TYR A 191 -25.20 9.54 -21.95
CA TYR A 191 -26.16 10.53 -21.46
C TYR A 191 -25.95 10.89 -19.99
N SER A 192 -25.75 9.87 -19.14
CA SER A 192 -25.41 10.07 -17.73
C SER A 192 -24.10 10.81 -17.56
N THR A 193 -23.13 10.57 -18.44
CA THR A 193 -21.84 11.27 -18.46
C THR A 193 -22.00 12.76 -18.79
N VAL A 194 -22.82 13.09 -19.80
CA VAL A 194 -23.12 14.47 -20.19
C VAL A 194 -23.88 15.18 -19.06
N ASP A 195 -24.91 14.58 -18.50
CA ASP A 195 -25.63 15.16 -17.34
C ASP A 195 -24.68 15.41 -16.14
N PHE A 196 -23.81 14.43 -15.87
CA PHE A 196 -22.80 14.56 -14.81
C PHE A 196 -21.82 15.71 -15.07
N LEU A 197 -21.42 15.94 -16.32
CA LEU A 197 -20.56 17.06 -16.69
C LEU A 197 -21.23 18.39 -16.34
N TYR A 198 -22.48 18.60 -16.73
CA TYR A 198 -23.21 19.84 -16.42
C TYR A 198 -23.41 20.03 -14.91
N ARG A 199 -23.77 18.97 -14.17
CA ARG A 199 -23.84 19.02 -12.70
C ARG A 199 -22.51 19.34 -12.06
N SER A 200 -21.42 18.82 -12.58
CA SER A 200 -20.07 19.11 -12.06
C SER A 200 -19.69 20.56 -12.25
N ILE A 201 -19.98 21.15 -13.44
CA ILE A 201 -19.76 22.57 -13.71
C ILE A 201 -20.59 23.43 -12.75
N ALA A 202 -21.86 23.11 -12.56
CA ALA A 202 -22.72 23.81 -11.60
C ALA A 202 -22.19 23.71 -10.15
N TYR A 203 -21.66 22.54 -9.76
CA TYR A 203 -21.07 22.34 -8.42
C TYR A 203 -19.78 23.16 -8.23
N PHE A 204 -18.85 23.12 -9.18
CA PHE A 204 -17.60 23.84 -9.09
C PHE A 204 -17.73 25.35 -9.34
N GLY A 205 -18.72 25.78 -10.11
CA GLY A 205 -18.92 27.17 -10.50
C GLY A 205 -17.95 27.66 -11.58
N TYR A 206 -17.27 26.74 -12.28
CA TYR A 206 -16.39 27.04 -13.42
C TYR A 206 -16.34 25.88 -14.41
N VAL A 207 -15.99 26.20 -15.65
CA VAL A 207 -15.79 25.23 -16.73
C VAL A 207 -14.31 24.79 -16.71
N PRO A 208 -13.99 23.48 -16.65
CA PRO A 208 -12.61 23.03 -16.69
C PRO A 208 -12.01 23.18 -18.09
N ARG A 209 -10.72 23.50 -18.15
CA ARG A 209 -9.98 23.57 -19.42
C ARG A 209 -9.76 22.20 -20.04
N THR A 210 -9.43 21.21 -19.21
CA THR A 210 -9.16 19.84 -19.67
C THR A 210 -9.81 18.82 -18.73
N ILE A 211 -10.52 17.86 -19.32
CA ILE A 211 -11.00 16.68 -18.61
C ILE A 211 -10.27 15.45 -19.12
N GLN A 212 -9.73 14.65 -18.22
CA GLN A 212 -9.09 13.38 -18.53
C GLN A 212 -9.94 12.22 -18.03
N THR A 213 -10.22 11.27 -18.94
CA THR A 213 -10.97 10.03 -18.65
C THR A 213 -10.14 8.81 -19.00
N ASP A 214 -10.62 7.64 -18.64
CA ASP A 214 -10.19 6.39 -19.27
C ASP A 214 -10.87 6.21 -20.65
N ASN A 215 -10.71 5.02 -21.26
CA ASN A 215 -11.31 4.69 -22.56
C ASN A 215 -12.65 3.92 -22.37
N GLY A 216 -13.42 4.22 -21.33
CA GLY A 216 -14.75 3.64 -21.13
C GLY A 216 -15.72 4.03 -22.24
N PHE A 217 -16.69 3.14 -22.53
CA PHE A 217 -17.68 3.40 -23.59
C PHE A 217 -18.60 4.58 -23.27
N GLU A 218 -18.69 4.99 -22.04
CA GLU A 218 -19.38 6.17 -21.56
C GLU A 218 -18.69 7.49 -21.93
N PHE A 219 -17.38 7.43 -22.28
CA PHE A 219 -16.56 8.57 -22.63
C PHE A 219 -16.12 8.58 -24.10
N CYS A 220 -15.99 7.42 -24.72
CA CYS A 220 -15.51 7.31 -26.10
C CYS A 220 -16.10 6.09 -26.82
N HIS A 221 -16.06 6.10 -28.16
CA HIS A 221 -16.44 4.94 -28.96
C HIS A 221 -15.39 3.84 -28.88
N PHE A 222 -15.83 2.59 -28.72
CA PHE A 222 -14.96 1.41 -28.66
C PHE A 222 -14.36 1.03 -30.02
N LYS A 223 -15.09 1.36 -31.12
CA LYS A 223 -14.68 1.10 -32.50
C LYS A 223 -14.52 2.41 -33.22
N GLU A 224 -13.61 2.42 -34.19
CA GLU A 224 -13.50 3.55 -35.11
C GLU A 224 -14.86 3.76 -35.80
N THR A 225 -15.37 4.95 -35.71
CA THR A 225 -16.64 5.38 -36.27
C THR A 225 -16.54 6.85 -36.63
N ASP A 226 -17.23 7.23 -37.72
CA ASP A 226 -17.33 8.65 -38.13
C ASP A 226 -18.21 9.49 -37.20
N LYS A 227 -18.91 8.85 -36.26
CA LYS A 227 -19.78 9.53 -35.30
C LYS A 227 -18.98 10.06 -34.15
N ILE A 228 -19.18 11.33 -33.80
CA ILE A 228 -18.58 11.95 -32.63
C ILE A 228 -19.33 11.48 -31.38
N HIS A 229 -18.59 11.14 -30.32
CA HIS A 229 -19.20 10.69 -29.07
C HIS A 229 -19.96 11.83 -28.38
N PRO A 230 -21.16 11.61 -27.78
CA PRO A 230 -21.95 12.66 -27.13
C PRO A 230 -21.18 13.46 -26.08
N PHE A 231 -20.29 12.81 -25.35
CA PHE A 231 -19.43 13.48 -24.36
C PHE A 231 -18.42 14.44 -25.03
N ASP A 232 -17.84 14.04 -26.17
CA ASP A 232 -16.93 14.92 -26.94
C ASP A 232 -17.66 16.12 -27.52
N ILE A 233 -18.91 15.94 -27.98
CA ILE A 233 -19.76 17.05 -28.45
C ILE A 233 -19.97 18.04 -27.30
N ALA A 234 -20.43 17.57 -26.14
CA ALA A 234 -20.65 18.42 -24.98
C ALA A 234 -19.36 19.12 -24.50
N CYS A 235 -18.23 18.42 -24.52
CA CYS A 235 -16.94 19.03 -24.21
C CYS A 235 -16.58 20.15 -25.21
N LYS A 236 -16.75 19.92 -26.50
CA LYS A 236 -16.47 20.88 -27.55
C LYS A 236 -17.34 22.12 -27.43
N ASP A 237 -18.63 21.95 -27.18
CA ASP A 237 -19.59 23.06 -27.01
C ASP A 237 -19.25 23.95 -25.81
N LEU A 238 -18.66 23.35 -24.76
CA LEU A 238 -18.20 24.04 -23.57
C LEU A 238 -16.76 24.54 -23.65
N GLY A 239 -16.05 24.32 -24.75
CA GLY A 239 -14.63 24.68 -24.90
C GLY A 239 -13.67 23.83 -24.05
N ILE A 240 -14.08 22.63 -23.66
CA ILE A 240 -13.31 21.71 -22.84
C ILE A 240 -12.47 20.79 -23.73
N ILE A 241 -11.20 20.62 -23.41
CA ILE A 241 -10.31 19.66 -24.05
C ILE A 241 -10.49 18.30 -23.38
N HIS A 242 -11.18 17.37 -24.06
CA HIS A 242 -11.26 15.99 -23.59
C HIS A 242 -9.99 15.20 -23.96
N LYS A 243 -9.39 14.50 -22.99
CA LYS A 243 -8.20 13.64 -23.17
C LYS A 243 -8.45 12.26 -22.59
N THR A 244 -8.28 11.24 -23.38
CA THR A 244 -8.27 9.86 -22.88
C THR A 244 -6.87 9.44 -22.46
N ILE A 245 -6.76 8.56 -21.46
CA ILE A 245 -5.48 7.97 -21.07
C ILE A 245 -5.04 6.94 -22.12
N LYS A 246 -3.72 6.80 -22.29
CA LYS A 246 -3.19 5.72 -23.15
C LYS A 246 -3.58 4.36 -22.58
N PRO A 247 -3.97 3.39 -23.42
CA PRO A 247 -4.25 2.04 -22.97
C PRO A 247 -3.13 1.48 -22.09
N ARG A 248 -3.49 0.74 -21.03
CA ARG A 248 -2.56 0.14 -20.06
C ARG A 248 -1.69 1.13 -19.27
N THR A 249 -2.11 2.39 -19.15
CA THR A 249 -1.42 3.41 -18.33
C THR A 249 -2.33 3.97 -17.21
N PRO A 250 -2.79 3.14 -16.26
CA PRO A 250 -3.75 3.56 -15.22
C PRO A 250 -3.22 4.69 -14.33
N ARG A 251 -1.90 4.85 -14.26
CA ARG A 251 -1.27 5.92 -13.46
C ARG A 251 -1.71 7.35 -13.84
N HIS A 252 -2.21 7.54 -15.05
CA HIS A 252 -2.66 8.85 -15.50
C HIS A 252 -3.96 9.27 -14.81
N ASN A 253 -4.82 8.35 -14.41
CA ASN A 253 -6.05 8.61 -13.65
C ASN A 253 -5.90 8.37 -12.13
N GLY A 254 -4.65 8.33 -11.63
CA GLY A 254 -4.32 7.91 -10.27
C GLY A 254 -4.94 8.76 -9.15
N LYS A 255 -5.37 10.02 -9.42
CA LYS A 255 -6.00 10.86 -8.41
C LYS A 255 -7.44 10.43 -8.16
N VAL A 256 -8.20 10.20 -9.21
CA VAL A 256 -9.58 9.71 -9.11
C VAL A 256 -9.62 8.26 -8.62
N GLU A 257 -8.72 7.38 -9.11
CA GLU A 257 -8.59 6.00 -8.61
C GLU A 257 -8.28 5.96 -7.11
N ARG A 258 -7.38 6.85 -6.64
CA ARG A 258 -7.10 6.97 -5.22
C ARG A 258 -8.32 7.42 -4.42
N SER A 259 -9.13 8.32 -4.99
CA SER A 259 -10.38 8.75 -4.35
C SER A 259 -11.36 7.58 -4.24
N HIS A 260 -11.50 6.74 -5.26
CA HIS A 260 -12.33 5.54 -5.25
C HIS A 260 -11.89 4.53 -4.17
N ARG A 261 -10.59 4.36 -3.96
CA ARG A 261 -10.06 3.53 -2.86
C ARG A 261 -10.44 4.09 -1.49
N ASN A 262 -10.39 5.41 -1.33
CA ASN A 262 -10.83 6.07 -0.10
C ASN A 262 -12.35 5.89 0.11
N ASP A 263 -13.15 5.96 -0.96
CA ASP A 263 -14.59 5.71 -0.90
C ASP A 263 -14.91 4.31 -0.42
N ASN A 264 -14.20 3.30 -0.95
CA ASN A 264 -14.38 1.92 -0.51
C ASN A 264 -14.12 1.76 0.99
N ASN A 265 -13.05 2.38 1.51
CA ASN A 265 -12.64 2.23 2.90
C ASN A 265 -13.43 3.08 3.90
N ARG A 266 -13.91 4.27 3.49
CA ARG A 266 -14.47 5.29 4.40
C ARG A 266 -15.98 5.48 4.27
N PHE A 267 -16.55 5.01 3.16
CA PHE A 267 -17.95 5.17 2.85
C PHE A 267 -18.62 3.81 2.59
N TYR A 268 -18.30 3.15 1.49
CA TYR A 268 -18.96 1.91 1.08
C TYR A 268 -18.84 0.77 2.10
N LYS A 269 -17.73 0.66 2.79
CA LYS A 269 -17.55 -0.36 3.85
C LYS A 269 -18.61 -0.29 4.95
N PHE A 270 -19.21 0.88 5.16
CA PHE A 270 -20.17 1.13 6.23
C PHE A 270 -21.55 1.55 5.71
N LEU A 271 -21.67 1.74 4.39
CA LEU A 271 -22.90 2.20 3.76
C LEU A 271 -23.97 1.11 3.79
N LYS A 272 -25.17 1.51 4.18
CA LYS A 272 -26.43 0.81 3.88
C LYS A 272 -27.41 1.84 3.39
N PHE A 273 -28.06 1.56 2.24
CA PHE A 273 -29.10 2.40 1.66
C PHE A 273 -30.29 1.52 1.24
N TYR A 274 -31.48 2.10 1.21
CA TYR A 274 -32.73 1.39 0.94
C TYR A 274 -33.29 1.66 -0.46
N ASP A 275 -33.00 2.84 -0.99
CA ASP A 275 -33.42 3.27 -2.33
C ASP A 275 -32.39 4.24 -2.93
N PHE A 276 -32.65 4.65 -4.17
CA PHE A 276 -31.74 5.55 -4.90
C PHE A 276 -31.64 6.94 -4.25
N ASP A 277 -32.73 7.46 -3.73
CA ASP A 277 -32.75 8.79 -3.11
C ASP A 277 -31.98 8.80 -1.78
N ASP A 278 -32.09 7.72 -1.01
CA ASP A 278 -31.29 7.51 0.19
C ASP A 278 -29.78 7.43 -0.14
N LEU A 279 -29.41 6.66 -1.18
CA LEU A 279 -28.04 6.61 -1.68
C LEU A 279 -27.52 8.01 -2.03
N GLN A 280 -28.31 8.82 -2.76
CA GLN A 280 -27.92 10.18 -3.14
C GLN A 280 -27.75 11.10 -1.91
N LYS A 281 -28.64 11.03 -0.92
CA LYS A 281 -28.54 11.82 0.32
C LYS A 281 -27.27 11.47 1.09
N GLN A 282 -26.98 10.16 1.24
CA GLN A 282 -25.80 9.70 1.95
C GLN A 282 -24.51 10.07 1.18
N MET A 283 -24.50 9.95 -0.15
CA MET A 283 -23.38 10.38 -0.98
C MET A 283 -23.12 11.90 -0.89
N LYS A 284 -24.15 12.72 -0.88
CA LYS A 284 -24.05 14.17 -0.69
C LYS A 284 -23.42 14.54 0.66
N SER A 285 -23.83 13.86 1.73
CA SER A 285 -23.26 14.03 3.06
C SER A 285 -21.81 13.60 3.11
N TYR A 286 -21.49 12.45 2.51
CA TYR A 286 -20.12 11.94 2.40
C TYR A 286 -19.23 12.86 1.57
N LEU A 287 -19.71 13.39 0.45
CA LEU A 287 -18.98 14.36 -0.39
C LEU A 287 -18.56 15.57 0.43
N LYS A 288 -19.49 16.19 1.15
CA LYS A 288 -19.22 17.33 2.04
C LYS A 288 -18.12 16.97 3.06
N ARG A 289 -18.25 15.81 3.74
CA ARG A 289 -17.23 15.35 4.68
C ARG A 289 -15.88 15.13 4.01
N SER A 290 -15.85 14.44 2.86
CA SER A 290 -14.57 14.05 2.21
C SER A 290 -13.78 15.24 1.69
N ASN A 291 -14.45 16.30 1.22
CA ASN A 291 -13.79 17.53 0.76
C ASN A 291 -13.31 18.42 1.93
N ASN A 292 -13.68 18.09 3.17
CA ASN A 292 -13.22 18.71 4.40
C ASN A 292 -12.22 17.84 5.20
N ILE A 293 -11.64 16.81 4.59
CA ILE A 293 -10.57 16.01 5.22
C ILE A 293 -9.22 16.49 4.70
N GLY A 294 -8.30 16.81 5.62
CA GLY A 294 -6.93 17.19 5.29
C GLY A 294 -6.18 16.08 4.54
N MET A 295 -5.39 16.44 3.54
CA MET A 295 -4.64 15.50 2.71
C MET A 295 -3.14 15.77 2.77
N THR A 296 -2.33 14.71 2.91
CA THR A 296 -0.86 14.83 2.93
C THR A 296 -0.30 15.55 1.68
N PRO A 297 -0.77 15.28 0.43
CA PRO A 297 -0.29 16.01 -0.74
C PRO A 297 -0.62 17.51 -0.72
N LEU A 298 -1.61 17.93 0.07
CA LEU A 298 -2.00 19.32 0.28
C LEU A 298 -1.39 19.91 1.56
N LYS A 299 -0.33 19.32 2.08
CA LYS A 299 0.30 19.71 3.36
C LYS A 299 -0.70 19.75 4.52
N TYR A 300 -1.57 18.75 4.57
CA TYR A 300 -2.66 18.57 5.54
C TYR A 300 -3.82 19.57 5.45
N LYS A 301 -3.83 20.45 4.45
CA LYS A 301 -5.02 21.26 4.13
C LYS A 301 -6.12 20.41 3.53
N THR A 302 -7.35 20.86 3.68
CA THR A 302 -8.51 20.25 3.04
C THR A 302 -8.63 20.75 1.58
N PRO A 303 -9.27 19.98 0.68
CA PRO A 303 -9.57 20.43 -0.66
C PRO A 303 -10.30 21.78 -0.73
N ILE A 304 -11.24 22.02 0.18
CA ILE A 304 -11.99 23.28 0.26
C ILE A 304 -11.09 24.47 0.66
N GLU A 305 -10.17 24.27 1.61
CA GLU A 305 -9.20 25.31 1.99
C GLU A 305 -8.31 25.68 0.82
N VAL A 306 -7.74 24.68 0.12
CA VAL A 306 -6.88 24.90 -1.04
C VAL A 306 -7.64 25.59 -2.17
N ARG A 307 -8.89 25.19 -2.44
CA ARG A 307 -9.73 25.89 -3.42
C ARG A 307 -9.89 27.37 -3.08
N LYS A 308 -10.21 27.70 -1.82
CA LYS A 308 -10.36 29.09 -1.37
C LYS A 308 -9.08 29.90 -1.58
N GLU A 309 -7.92 29.33 -1.24
CA GLU A 309 -6.62 29.96 -1.45
C GLU A 309 -6.34 30.22 -2.93
N LEU A 310 -6.61 29.25 -3.80
CA LEU A 310 -6.39 29.39 -5.24
C LEU A 310 -7.35 30.42 -5.87
N ILE A 311 -8.59 30.51 -5.41
CA ILE A 311 -9.52 31.57 -5.86
C ILE A 311 -9.00 32.94 -5.45
N THR A 312 -8.52 33.11 -4.23
CA THR A 312 -7.98 34.39 -3.74
C THR A 312 -6.72 34.77 -4.51
N TYR A 313 -5.79 33.83 -4.72
CA TYR A 313 -4.57 34.04 -5.50
C TYR A 313 -4.87 34.48 -6.94
N ASN A 314 -5.80 33.80 -7.61
CA ASN A 314 -6.20 34.18 -8.99
C ASN A 314 -6.83 35.56 -9.06
N LYS A 315 -7.66 35.95 -8.10
CA LYS A 315 -8.22 37.30 -8.03
C LYS A 315 -7.13 38.35 -7.85
N THR A 316 -6.17 38.12 -6.99
CA THR A 316 -5.07 39.06 -6.71
C THR A 316 -4.18 39.24 -7.95
N ASN A 317 -3.85 38.13 -8.66
CA ASN A 317 -3.04 38.20 -9.86
C ASN A 317 -3.79 38.85 -11.05
N PHE A 318 -5.10 38.64 -11.17
CA PHE A 318 -5.91 39.32 -12.20
C PHE A 318 -5.97 40.85 -11.98
N ILE A 319 -6.07 41.27 -10.73
CA ILE A 319 -6.02 42.70 -10.37
C ILE A 319 -4.63 43.29 -10.67
N ALA A 320 -3.54 42.55 -10.30
CA ALA A 320 -2.17 43.01 -10.57
C ALA A 320 -1.85 43.12 -12.08
N SER A 321 -2.39 42.23 -12.93
CA SER A 321 -2.20 42.26 -14.37
C SER A 321 -3.08 43.33 -15.09
N ALA A 322 -4.11 43.84 -14.43
CA ALA A 322 -4.94 44.90 -14.96
C ALA A 322 -4.38 46.34 -14.71
N PHE A 323 -3.32 46.41 -13.88
CA PHE A 323 -2.61 47.66 -13.57
C PHE A 323 -1.20 47.74 -14.20
N LEU A 324 -0.81 46.78 -15.01
CA LEU A 324 0.38 46.80 -15.88
C LEU A 324 0.00 46.92 -17.35
#